data_66821f44670501cebbf5be4a325a1da0
#
_entry.id   66821f44670501cebbf5be4a325a1da0
#
_cell.length_a   1.000
_cell.length_b   1.000
_cell.length_c   1.000
_cell.angle_alpha   90.00
_cell.angle_beta   90.00
_cell.angle_gamma   90.00
#
_symmetry.space_group_name_H-M   'P 1'
#
loop_
_entity.id
_entity.type
_entity.pdbx_description
1 polymer ?
#
loop_
_entity_poly.entity_id
_entity_poly.type
_entity_poly.pdbx_seq_one_letter_code
_entity_poly.pdbx_strand_id
1 'polypeptide(L)'
;MVTHGSIEVLTKEYNCLVKITDDIRQVVEKSKIRNGVVYVITAHTTTGIAVNEGLECLEYDIGHLMERLVPEDGEYAHGRLLDSYGAMAGNPTGHLKAHLTGNHCVFPVIDGKLKSGRSVYFLATSTTGYHSAHVPPIPSI
;
A
#
# COMPACT_ATOMS: atom_id res chain seq x y z
N MET A 1 -4.57 -20.32 14.63
CA MET A 1 -5.76 -19.89 13.90
C MET A 1 -5.34 -18.80 12.93
N VAL A 2 -5.71 -18.90 11.65
CA VAL A 2 -5.45 -17.88 10.62
C VAL A 2 -6.81 -17.31 10.20
N THR A 3 -6.93 -15.99 10.10
CA THR A 3 -8.11 -15.32 9.55
C THR A 3 -7.69 -14.40 8.42
N HIS A 4 -8.58 -14.10 7.50
CA HIS A 4 -8.33 -13.17 6.39
C HIS A 4 -9.28 -12.00 6.48
N GLY A 5 -8.79 -10.84 6.10
CA GLY A 5 -9.59 -9.65 5.90
C GLY A 5 -9.15 -8.93 4.63
N SER A 6 -10.02 -8.12 4.06
CA SER A 6 -9.71 -7.23 2.96
C SER A 6 -10.14 -5.82 3.29
N ILE A 7 -9.38 -4.87 2.80
CA ILE A 7 -9.67 -3.44 2.86
C ILE A 7 -9.79 -2.98 1.42
N GLU A 8 -10.93 -2.42 1.07
CA GLU A 8 -11.14 -1.80 -0.23
C GLU A 8 -10.79 -0.32 -0.13
N VAL A 9 -9.94 0.14 -1.03
CA VAL A 9 -9.47 1.52 -1.09
C VAL A 9 -9.90 2.14 -2.41
N LEU A 10 -10.71 3.19 -2.33
CA LEU A 10 -11.06 4.00 -3.50
C LEU A 10 -10.06 5.14 -3.65
N THR A 11 -9.31 5.14 -4.73
CA THR A 11 -8.38 6.21 -5.08
C THR A 11 -9.00 7.15 -6.12
N LYS A 12 -8.95 8.43 -5.84
CA LYS A 12 -9.55 9.48 -6.68
C LYS A 12 -8.50 10.24 -7.49
N GLU A 13 -7.26 10.12 -7.10
CA GLU A 13 -6.14 10.86 -7.66
C GLU A 13 -4.99 9.94 -8.02
N TYR A 14 -4.17 10.38 -8.93
CA TYR A 14 -2.88 9.79 -9.24
C TYR A 14 -1.90 10.06 -8.09
N ASN A 15 -1.07 9.11 -7.74
CA ASN A 15 -0.06 9.25 -6.69
C ASN A 15 -0.65 9.66 -5.32
N CYS A 16 -1.69 8.97 -4.86
CA CYS A 16 -2.30 9.27 -3.59
C CYS A 16 -1.83 8.34 -2.46
N LEU A 17 -1.69 8.91 -1.27
CA LEU A 17 -1.50 8.20 0.00
C LEU A 17 -2.84 8.14 0.72
N VAL A 18 -3.36 6.94 0.92
CA VAL A 18 -4.61 6.73 1.65
C VAL A 18 -4.31 6.07 2.99
N LYS A 19 -4.67 6.72 4.07
CA LYS A 19 -4.46 6.21 5.43
C LYS A 19 -5.45 5.08 5.73
N ILE A 20 -4.95 3.88 5.96
CA ILE A 20 -5.75 2.66 6.20
C ILE A 20 -5.57 2.08 7.60
N THR A 21 -4.98 2.83 8.52
CA THR A 21 -4.69 2.36 9.88
C THR A 21 -5.94 1.90 10.62
N ASP A 22 -7.03 2.66 10.52
CA ASP A 22 -8.26 2.36 11.23
C ASP A 22 -8.99 1.15 10.62
N ASP A 23 -8.91 0.99 9.31
CA ASP A 23 -9.42 -0.19 8.62
C ASP A 23 -8.68 -1.46 9.08
N ILE A 24 -7.36 -1.40 9.21
CA ILE A 24 -6.56 -2.50 9.75
C ILE A 24 -6.98 -2.82 11.19
N ARG A 25 -7.20 -1.81 12.04
CA ARG A 25 -7.68 -2.00 13.41
C ARG A 25 -9.03 -2.73 13.44
N GLN A 26 -9.96 -2.34 12.60
CA GLN A 26 -11.26 -3.02 12.48
C GLN A 26 -11.13 -4.47 12.04
N VAL A 27 -10.25 -4.78 11.08
CA VAL A 27 -9.96 -6.16 10.65
C VAL A 27 -9.40 -6.98 11.81
N VAL A 28 -8.44 -6.42 12.55
CA VAL A 28 -7.86 -7.08 13.74
C VAL A 28 -8.92 -7.35 14.80
N GLU A 29 -9.76 -6.39 15.12
CA GLU A 29 -10.86 -6.55 16.11
C GLU A 29 -11.87 -7.62 15.68
N LYS A 30 -12.28 -7.61 14.41
CA LYS A 30 -13.20 -8.61 13.85
C LYS A 30 -12.62 -10.02 13.85
N SER A 31 -11.30 -10.15 13.73
CA SER A 31 -10.61 -11.45 13.73
C SER A 31 -10.70 -12.22 15.04
N LYS A 32 -10.95 -11.54 16.16
CA LYS A 32 -10.94 -12.09 17.53
C LYS A 32 -9.58 -12.67 17.97
N ILE A 33 -8.53 -12.47 17.21
CA ILE A 33 -7.17 -12.88 17.57
C ILE A 33 -6.67 -11.96 18.68
N ARG A 34 -6.29 -12.56 19.81
CA ARG A 34 -5.78 -11.80 20.96
C ARG A 34 -4.30 -11.50 20.86
N ASN A 35 -3.51 -12.49 20.49
CA ASN A 35 -2.06 -12.34 20.37
C ASN A 35 -1.61 -12.99 19.06
N GLY A 36 -0.79 -12.27 18.31
CA GLY A 36 -0.33 -12.73 17.01
C GLY A 36 0.34 -11.62 16.20
N VAL A 37 0.33 -11.79 14.90
CA VAL A 37 0.89 -10.84 13.93
C VAL A 37 -0.16 -10.55 12.87
N VAL A 38 -0.27 -9.28 12.49
CA VAL A 38 -1.02 -8.87 11.32
C VAL A 38 -0.05 -8.55 10.19
N TYR A 39 -0.32 -9.14 9.03
CA TYR A 39 0.39 -8.91 7.79
C TYR A 39 -0.51 -8.10 6.85
N VAL A 40 -0.10 -6.92 6.46
CA VAL A 40 -0.85 -6.07 5.52
C VAL A 40 -0.11 -6.07 4.20
N ILE A 41 -0.76 -6.52 3.15
CA ILE A 41 -0.13 -6.63 1.82
C ILE A 41 -1.04 -6.06 0.74
N THR A 42 -0.43 -5.55 -0.33
CA THR A 42 -1.08 -5.28 -1.59
C THR A 42 -0.50 -6.18 -2.68
N ALA A 43 -1.36 -6.69 -3.56
CA ALA A 43 -0.95 -7.60 -4.63
C ALA A 43 -0.80 -6.89 -5.99
N HIS A 44 -1.18 -5.63 -6.10
CA HIS A 44 -1.08 -4.89 -7.34
C HIS A 44 0.32 -4.29 -7.52
N THR A 45 0.88 -4.41 -8.70
CA THR A 45 2.28 -4.02 -9.00
C THR A 45 2.53 -2.52 -9.07
N THR A 46 1.46 -1.71 -9.04
CA THR A 46 1.53 -0.24 -9.01
C THR A 46 1.01 0.36 -7.71
N THR A 47 0.91 -0.46 -6.66
CA THR A 47 0.48 -0.03 -5.33
C THR A 47 1.48 -0.45 -4.28
N GLY A 48 1.53 0.27 -3.16
CA GLY A 48 2.46 0.01 -2.08
C GLY A 48 1.81 0.14 -0.70
N ILE A 49 2.50 -0.36 0.31
CA ILE A 49 2.15 -0.18 1.73
C ILE A 49 3.29 0.56 2.41
N ALA A 50 3.00 1.74 2.95
CA ALA A 50 3.97 2.54 3.68
C ALA A 50 3.58 2.70 5.14
N VAL A 51 4.58 2.85 6.00
CA VAL A 51 4.42 3.14 7.44
C VAL A 51 5.16 4.41 7.77
N ASN A 52 4.43 5.41 8.27
CA ASN A 52 5.03 6.68 8.66
C ASN A 52 4.20 7.41 9.71
N GLU A 53 4.63 8.60 10.12
CA GLU A 53 3.82 9.48 10.95
C GLU A 53 2.62 10.01 10.16
N GLY A 54 1.46 10.13 10.82
CA GLY A 54 0.24 10.59 10.20
C GLY A 54 0.14 12.13 10.14
N LEU A 55 1.11 12.76 9.49
CA LEU A 55 1.22 14.22 9.37
C LEU A 55 1.05 14.62 7.90
N GLU A 56 0.13 15.52 7.63
CA GLU A 56 -0.16 16.04 6.28
C GLU A 56 1.08 16.63 5.58
N CYS A 57 1.90 17.38 6.33
CA CYS A 57 3.15 17.95 5.80
C CYS A 57 4.13 16.84 5.37
N LEU A 58 4.20 15.74 6.10
CA LEU A 58 5.06 14.62 5.75
C LEU A 58 4.51 13.80 4.57
N GLU A 59 3.20 13.66 4.47
CA GLU A 59 2.54 13.07 3.29
C GLU A 59 2.87 13.86 2.03
N TYR A 60 2.84 15.19 2.12
CA TYR A 60 3.25 16.09 1.05
C TYR A 60 4.73 15.90 0.67
N ASP A 61 5.62 15.85 1.64
CA ASP A 61 7.06 15.63 1.41
C ASP A 61 7.36 14.27 0.76
N ILE A 62 6.63 13.21 1.18
CA ILE A 62 6.72 11.88 0.56
C ILE A 62 6.31 11.94 -0.90
N GLY A 63 5.19 12.59 -1.21
CA GLY A 63 4.73 12.78 -2.58
C GLY A 63 5.79 13.46 -3.46
N HIS A 64 6.34 14.56 -2.99
CA HIS A 64 7.39 15.31 -3.69
C HIS A 64 8.70 14.52 -3.84
N LEU A 65 9.06 13.74 -2.83
CA LEU A 65 10.21 12.84 -2.93
C LEU A 65 10.02 11.82 -4.05
N MET A 66 8.84 11.18 -4.10
CA MET A 66 8.51 10.19 -5.13
C MET A 66 8.51 10.81 -6.54
N GLU A 67 8.01 12.03 -6.70
CA GLU A 67 8.05 12.74 -7.98
C GLU A 67 9.47 13.08 -8.43
N ARG A 68 10.36 13.44 -7.51
CA ARG A 68 11.77 13.71 -7.83
C ARG A 68 12.55 12.45 -8.16
N LEU A 69 12.25 11.34 -7.51
CA LEU A 69 12.95 10.07 -7.75
C LEU A 69 12.44 9.38 -9.02
N VAL A 70 11.16 9.52 -9.31
CA VAL A 70 10.47 8.89 -10.44
C VAL A 70 9.56 9.93 -11.09
N PRO A 71 10.12 10.89 -11.85
CA PRO A 71 9.35 11.93 -12.54
C PRO A 71 8.44 11.32 -13.61
N GLU A 72 7.22 11.87 -13.76
CA GLU A 72 6.23 11.36 -14.72
C GLU A 72 6.65 11.55 -16.18
N ASP A 73 7.46 12.57 -16.46
CA ASP A 73 8.01 12.91 -17.78
C ASP A 73 9.36 12.25 -18.07
N GLY A 74 9.80 11.32 -17.20
CA GLY A 74 11.06 10.60 -17.37
C GLY A 74 11.02 9.60 -18.53
N GLU A 75 12.19 9.32 -19.09
CA GLU A 75 12.34 8.29 -20.11
C GLU A 75 12.46 6.90 -19.48
N TYR A 76 11.43 6.09 -19.61
CA TYR A 76 11.36 4.73 -19.08
C TYR A 76 11.21 3.69 -20.19
N ALA A 77 11.94 2.59 -20.10
CA ALA A 77 11.84 1.51 -21.09
C ALA A 77 10.43 0.91 -21.14
N HIS A 78 9.76 0.78 -19.99
CA HIS A 78 8.38 0.29 -19.91
C HIS A 78 7.34 1.25 -20.49
N GLY A 79 7.66 2.54 -20.61
CA GLY A 79 6.82 3.55 -21.27
C GLY A 79 6.94 3.54 -22.80
N ARG A 80 7.91 2.81 -23.36
CA ARG A 80 8.05 2.65 -24.79
C ARG A 80 7.05 1.64 -25.26
N LEU A 81 6.10 2.09 -26.10
CA LEU A 81 5.13 1.23 -26.76
C LEU A 81 5.87 0.33 -27.78
N LEU A 82 6.38 -0.77 -27.31
CA LEU A 82 6.85 -1.84 -28.19
C LEU A 82 5.64 -2.71 -28.52
N ASP A 83 5.48 -3.05 -29.78
CA ASP A 83 4.38 -3.93 -30.27
C ASP A 83 4.30 -5.24 -29.48
N SER A 84 5.43 -5.71 -28.91
CA SER A 84 5.54 -6.89 -28.06
C SER A 84 4.95 -6.76 -26.66
N TYR A 85 4.72 -5.54 -26.15
CA TYR A 85 4.24 -5.30 -24.77
C TYR A 85 2.76 -4.93 -24.70
N GLY A 86 2.12 -4.65 -25.85
CA GLY A 86 0.71 -4.29 -25.92
C GLY A 86 0.37 -2.96 -25.23
N ALA A 87 -0.92 -2.72 -25.02
CA ALA A 87 -1.46 -1.48 -24.46
C ALA A 87 -1.17 -1.26 -22.95
N MET A 88 -0.54 -2.22 -22.28
CA MET A 88 -0.30 -2.18 -20.81
C MET A 88 0.99 -1.46 -20.41
N ALA A 89 1.75 -0.94 -21.35
CA ALA A 89 3.09 -0.35 -21.11
C ALA A 89 3.05 1.14 -20.68
N GLY A 90 1.90 1.72 -20.38
CA GLY A 90 1.73 3.15 -20.15
C GLY A 90 1.95 3.65 -18.71
N ASN A 91 2.44 2.81 -17.78
CA ASN A 91 2.50 3.15 -16.36
C ASN A 91 3.83 2.86 -15.65
N PRO A 92 5.00 3.16 -16.25
CA PRO A 92 6.29 2.84 -15.67
C PRO A 92 6.51 3.48 -14.30
N THR A 93 6.08 4.72 -14.13
CA THR A 93 6.23 5.48 -12.89
C THR A 93 5.50 4.82 -11.73
N GLY A 94 4.33 4.27 -11.98
CA GLY A 94 3.57 3.53 -10.99
C GLY A 94 4.31 2.30 -10.45
N HIS A 95 4.88 1.51 -11.34
CA HIS A 95 5.67 0.34 -10.96
C HIS A 95 6.92 0.71 -10.14
N LEU A 96 7.64 1.75 -10.56
CA LEU A 96 8.85 2.19 -9.88
C LEU A 96 8.57 2.79 -8.50
N LYS A 97 7.54 3.63 -8.38
CA LYS A 97 7.12 4.21 -7.09
C LYS A 97 6.64 3.11 -6.12
N ALA A 98 5.85 2.15 -6.61
CA ALA A 98 5.43 0.99 -5.82
C ALA A 98 6.62 0.13 -5.36
N HIS A 99 7.61 -0.07 -6.22
CA HIS A 99 8.85 -0.79 -5.88
C HIS A 99 9.65 -0.10 -4.76
N LEU A 100 9.73 1.24 -4.78
CA LEU A 100 10.39 2.02 -3.73
C LEU A 100 9.66 1.96 -2.39
N THR A 101 8.34 1.91 -2.41
CA THR A 101 7.50 1.84 -1.20
C THR A 101 7.51 0.45 -0.57
N GLY A 102 7.55 -0.60 -1.39
CA GLY A 102 7.31 -1.96 -0.96
C GLY A 102 5.82 -2.31 -0.92
N ASN A 103 5.52 -3.60 -0.78
CA ASN A 103 4.16 -4.10 -0.92
C ASN A 103 3.52 -4.58 0.39
N HIS A 104 4.20 -4.46 1.53
CA HIS A 104 3.69 -4.98 2.80
C HIS A 104 4.26 -4.28 4.03
N CYS A 105 3.55 -4.45 5.14
CA CYS A 105 4.05 -4.20 6.48
C CYS A 105 3.54 -5.25 7.47
N VAL A 106 4.20 -5.36 8.63
CA VAL A 106 3.91 -6.35 9.67
C VAL A 106 3.86 -5.68 11.03
N PHE A 107 2.82 -5.97 11.81
CA PHE A 107 2.68 -5.45 13.17
C PHE A 107 2.24 -6.52 14.15
N PRO A 108 2.67 -6.43 15.42
CA PRO A 108 2.14 -7.29 16.47
C PRO A 108 0.69 -6.91 16.80
N VAL A 109 -0.07 -7.93 17.14
CA VAL A 109 -1.38 -7.84 17.78
C VAL A 109 -1.23 -8.34 19.20
N ILE A 110 -1.54 -7.48 20.18
CA ILE A 110 -1.44 -7.80 21.60
C ILE A 110 -2.75 -7.43 22.29
N ASP A 111 -3.32 -8.40 23.00
CA ASP A 111 -4.63 -8.26 23.66
C ASP A 111 -5.74 -7.82 22.71
N GLY A 112 -5.73 -8.31 21.49
CA GLY A 112 -6.70 -7.99 20.45
C GLY A 112 -6.54 -6.60 19.82
N LYS A 113 -5.42 -5.93 20.06
CA LYS A 113 -5.14 -4.56 19.58
C LYS A 113 -3.93 -4.51 18.68
N LEU A 114 -4.07 -3.80 17.57
CA LEU A 114 -2.96 -3.46 16.68
C LEU A 114 -1.93 -2.59 17.42
N LYS A 115 -0.69 -2.99 17.39
CA LYS A 115 0.45 -2.25 17.95
C LYS A 115 1.30 -1.61 16.84
N SER A 116 0.69 -0.74 16.05
CA SER A 116 1.42 -0.05 14.98
C SER A 116 2.27 1.12 15.48
N GLY A 117 1.80 1.84 16.52
CA GLY A 117 2.44 3.07 17.00
C GLY A 117 2.55 4.19 15.96
N ARG A 118 2.19 3.92 14.70
CA ARG A 118 2.34 4.78 13.52
C ARG A 118 1.16 4.60 12.57
N SER A 119 1.07 5.47 11.57
CA SER A 119 0.08 5.37 10.52
C SER A 119 0.52 4.42 9.41
N VAL A 120 -0.43 3.68 8.86
CA VAL A 120 -0.24 2.80 7.70
C VAL A 120 -0.97 3.43 6.53
N TYR A 121 -0.29 3.50 5.40
CA TYR A 121 -0.77 4.08 4.17
C TYR A 121 -0.80 3.05 3.05
N PHE A 122 -1.86 3.11 2.27
CA PHE A 122 -1.92 2.51 0.95
C PHE A 122 -1.51 3.57 -0.07
N LEU A 123 -0.49 3.28 -0.86
CA LEU A 123 -0.04 4.12 -1.96
C LEU A 123 -0.58 3.57 -3.27
N ALA A 124 -1.32 4.39 -4.02
CA ALA A 124 -1.68 4.11 -5.41
C ALA A 124 -0.97 5.11 -6.33
N THR A 125 -0.27 4.61 -7.32
CA THR A 125 0.70 5.39 -8.08
C THR A 125 0.42 5.52 -9.57
N SER A 126 -0.58 4.83 -10.10
CA SER A 126 -0.80 4.86 -11.55
C SER A 126 -2.25 4.71 -12.01
N THR A 127 -3.17 4.50 -11.10
CA THR A 127 -4.58 4.29 -11.47
C THR A 127 -5.52 4.89 -10.44
N THR A 128 -6.65 5.42 -10.92
CA THR A 128 -7.79 5.75 -10.08
C THR A 128 -8.75 4.56 -10.06
N GLY A 129 -9.44 4.35 -8.96
CA GLY A 129 -10.44 3.29 -8.84
C GLY A 129 -10.33 2.48 -7.55
N TYR A 130 -10.95 1.31 -7.55
CA TYR A 130 -10.95 0.43 -6.38
C TYR A 130 -9.71 -0.44 -6.35
N HIS A 131 -9.04 -0.44 -5.20
CA HIS A 131 -7.91 -1.31 -4.91
C HIS A 131 -8.19 -2.10 -3.64
N SER A 132 -7.57 -3.25 -3.48
CA SER A 132 -7.68 -4.04 -2.26
C SER A 132 -6.32 -4.22 -1.58
N ALA A 133 -6.29 -4.01 -0.28
CA ALA A 133 -5.23 -4.47 0.59
C ALA A 133 -5.70 -5.72 1.33
N HIS A 134 -4.87 -6.73 1.36
CA HIS A 134 -5.17 -7.98 2.05
C HIS A 134 -4.47 -8.02 3.41
N VAL A 135 -5.18 -8.52 4.39
CA VAL A 135 -4.69 -8.71 5.75
C VAL A 135 -4.79 -10.19 6.10
N PRO A 136 -3.89 -11.03 5.57
CA PRO A 136 -3.83 -12.42 5.99
C PRO A 136 -3.19 -12.48 7.38
N PRO A 137 -3.76 -13.18 8.32
CA PRO A 137 -3.10 -13.46 9.59
C PRO A 137 -2.17 -14.65 9.45
N ILE A 138 -1.05 -14.60 10.17
CA ILE A 138 -0.12 -15.72 10.28
C ILE A 138 -0.53 -16.57 11.49
N PRO A 139 -0.45 -17.91 11.42
CA PRO A 139 -0.74 -18.77 12.55
C PRO A 139 0.17 -18.41 13.73
N SER A 140 -0.39 -18.43 14.93
CA SER A 140 0.42 -18.48 16.16
C SER A 140 1.25 -19.76 16.15
N ILE A 141 2.56 -19.63 16.27
CA ILE A 141 3.48 -20.73 16.56
C ILE A 141 3.19 -21.26 17.94
#